data_db326364b912122cd2d0743bd05d4540
#
_entry.id   db326364b912122cd2d0743bd05d4540
#
_cell.length_a   1.000
_cell.length_b   1.000
_cell.length_c   1.000
_cell.angle_alpha   90.00
_cell.angle_beta   90.00
_cell.angle_gamma   90.00
#
_symmetry.space_group_name_H-M   'P 1'
#
loop_
_entity.id
_entity.type
_entity.pdbx_description
1 polymer ?
#
loop_
_entity_poly.entity_id
_entity_poly.type
_entity_poly.pdbx_seq_one_letter_code
_entity_poly.pdbx_strand_id
1 'polypeptide(L)'
;RFSVPDKESAEAVEEIKNKTNVPLVADIHFDYRLALMCIERGIDKVRINPGNIGGEENAEAVAKAAAAKNIPIRIGVNAGSLEKGLLDKCGGDLPKAMVESAKRHVEILNRFDFDNIVLSMKSSNVAATVKAYRLASQTFDYPLHLGVTEAGTIKQGIVKSCLLYTSPS
;
A
#
# COMPACT_ATOMS: atom_id res chain seq x y z
N ARG A 1 6.67 6.43 8.02
CA ARG A 1 6.00 6.71 6.74
C ARG A 1 5.61 8.18 6.67
N PHE A 2 5.80 8.79 5.53
CA PHE A 2 5.40 10.17 5.23
C PHE A 2 4.87 10.26 3.80
N SER A 3 3.99 11.23 3.55
CA SER A 3 3.47 11.53 2.21
C SER A 3 4.50 12.31 1.41
N VAL A 4 4.56 12.03 0.11
CA VAL A 4 5.41 12.74 -0.84
C VAL A 4 4.50 13.33 -1.92
N PRO A 5 3.94 14.54 -1.67
CA PRO A 5 2.99 15.15 -2.59
C PRO A 5 3.64 15.84 -3.78
N ASP A 6 4.91 16.20 -3.68
CA ASP A 6 5.63 17.05 -4.63
C ASP A 6 7.13 16.71 -4.71
N LYS A 7 7.80 17.38 -5.62
CA LYS A 7 9.22 17.21 -5.89
C LYS A 7 10.10 17.62 -4.71
N GLU A 8 9.77 18.69 -4.02
CA GLU A 8 10.53 19.19 -2.86
C GLU A 8 10.52 18.15 -1.73
N SER A 9 9.36 17.55 -1.45
CA SER A 9 9.22 16.45 -0.50
C SER A 9 10.04 15.22 -0.88
N ALA A 10 10.11 14.90 -2.18
CA ALA A 10 10.93 13.79 -2.67
C ALA A 10 12.44 14.11 -2.55
N GLU A 11 12.84 15.35 -2.78
CA GLU A 11 14.23 15.83 -2.63
C GLU A 11 14.70 15.77 -1.18
N ALA A 12 13.82 16.01 -0.21
CA ALA A 12 14.15 15.98 1.22
C ALA A 12 14.42 14.55 1.75
N VAL A 13 14.08 13.49 1.01
CA VAL A 13 14.24 12.08 1.45
C VAL A 13 15.66 11.78 1.88
N GLU A 14 16.65 12.17 1.10
CA GLU A 14 18.07 11.90 1.37
C GLU A 14 18.53 12.58 2.66
N GLU A 15 18.16 13.86 2.87
CA GLU A 15 18.49 14.59 4.09
C GLU A 15 17.84 13.96 5.33
N ILE A 16 16.57 13.57 5.23
CA ILE A 16 15.86 12.88 6.31
C ILE A 16 16.51 11.52 6.60
N LYS A 17 16.87 10.78 5.56
CA LYS A 17 17.53 9.48 5.68
C LYS A 17 18.85 9.59 6.43
N ASN A 18 19.64 10.60 6.14
CA ASN A 18 20.93 10.85 6.80
C ASN A 18 20.79 11.27 8.28
N LYS A 19 19.61 11.74 8.70
CA LYS A 19 19.33 12.19 10.08
C LYS A 19 18.63 11.14 10.93
N THR A 20 18.28 9.98 10.38
CA THR A 20 17.56 8.93 11.14
C THR A 20 18.00 7.53 10.76
N ASN A 21 18.00 6.63 11.75
CA ASN A 21 18.26 5.21 11.56
C ASN A 21 16.96 4.39 11.39
N VAL A 22 15.79 5.05 11.43
CA VAL A 22 14.51 4.38 11.28
C VAL A 22 14.23 4.16 9.79
N PRO A 23 13.81 2.95 9.37
CA PRO A 23 13.40 2.70 7.99
C PRO A 23 12.28 3.64 7.54
N LEU A 24 12.46 4.27 6.38
CA LEU A 24 11.56 5.26 5.83
C LEU A 24 10.66 4.67 4.74
N VAL A 25 9.39 5.08 4.73
CA VAL A 25 8.41 4.66 3.73
C VAL A 25 7.82 5.90 3.05
N ALA A 26 8.04 6.05 1.76
CA ALA A 26 7.44 7.10 0.93
C ALA A 26 6.02 6.68 0.49
N ASP A 27 5.04 7.52 0.78
CA ASP A 27 3.64 7.31 0.41
C ASP A 27 3.31 8.14 -0.84
N ILE A 28 3.28 7.49 -2.00
CA ILE A 28 3.06 8.09 -3.31
C ILE A 28 1.62 7.81 -3.76
N HIS A 29 0.88 8.83 -4.15
CA HIS A 29 -0.52 8.68 -4.49
C HIS A 29 -0.77 8.59 -5.99
N PHE A 30 -0.17 9.47 -6.81
CA PHE A 30 -0.53 9.60 -8.22
C PHE A 30 0.66 9.72 -9.17
N ASP A 31 1.74 10.41 -8.78
CA ASP A 31 2.88 10.68 -9.67
C ASP A 31 4.01 9.67 -9.45
N TYR A 32 4.17 8.75 -10.40
CA TYR A 32 5.23 7.74 -10.38
C TYR A 32 6.65 8.33 -10.35
N ARG A 33 6.85 9.53 -10.89
CA ARG A 33 8.17 10.20 -10.90
C ARG A 33 8.66 10.50 -9.50
N LEU A 34 7.74 10.81 -8.58
CA LEU A 34 8.08 11.00 -7.17
C LEU A 34 8.55 9.68 -6.52
N ALA A 35 7.96 8.53 -6.92
CA ALA A 35 8.45 7.23 -6.48
C ALA A 35 9.87 6.97 -6.96
N LEU A 36 10.16 7.23 -8.24
CA LEU A 36 11.51 7.08 -8.81
C LEU A 36 12.52 7.97 -8.08
N MET A 37 12.18 9.24 -7.84
CA MET A 37 13.03 10.17 -7.09
C MET A 37 13.32 9.68 -5.66
N CYS A 38 12.32 9.17 -4.94
CA CYS A 38 12.50 8.61 -3.60
C CYS A 38 13.41 7.37 -3.62
N ILE A 39 13.24 6.50 -4.63
CA ILE A 39 14.07 5.31 -4.82
C ILE A 39 15.53 5.70 -5.06
N GLU A 40 15.77 6.69 -5.92
CA GLU A 40 17.12 7.20 -6.18
C GLU A 40 17.79 7.73 -4.92
N ARG A 41 17.03 8.40 -4.04
CA ARG A 41 17.50 9.00 -2.78
C ARG A 41 17.57 8.04 -1.60
N GLY A 42 17.41 6.74 -1.82
CA GLY A 42 17.65 5.72 -0.80
C GLY A 42 16.51 5.50 0.18
N ILE A 43 15.26 5.70 -0.23
CA ILE A 43 14.10 5.28 0.56
C ILE A 43 14.13 3.77 0.83
N ASP A 44 13.64 3.32 1.98
CA ASP A 44 13.64 1.89 2.32
C ASP A 44 12.41 1.14 1.79
N LYS A 45 11.33 1.85 1.49
CA LYS A 45 10.09 1.28 0.95
C LYS A 45 9.25 2.34 0.25
N VAL A 46 8.59 1.97 -0.82
CA VAL A 46 7.57 2.82 -1.47
C VAL A 46 6.19 2.25 -1.22
N ARG A 47 5.22 3.11 -0.95
CA ARG A 47 3.80 2.74 -0.95
C ARG A 47 3.14 3.37 -2.17
N ILE A 48 2.57 2.55 -3.02
CA ILE A 48 1.80 2.94 -4.21
C ILE A 48 0.55 2.09 -4.37
N ASN A 49 -0.34 2.54 -5.25
CA ASN A 49 -1.33 1.69 -5.89
C ASN A 49 -1.01 1.66 -7.38
N PRO A 50 -0.50 0.54 -7.94
CA PRO A 50 -0.04 0.48 -9.33
C PRO A 50 -1.08 0.92 -10.35
N GLY A 51 -2.37 0.72 -10.08
CA GLY A 51 -3.46 1.19 -10.94
C GLY A 51 -3.72 2.71 -10.91
N ASN A 52 -3.12 3.47 -9.97
CA ASN A 52 -3.41 4.89 -9.77
C ASN A 52 -2.25 5.82 -10.17
N ILE A 53 -1.10 5.27 -10.57
CA ILE A 53 0.12 6.04 -10.85
C ILE A 53 0.29 6.40 -12.35
N GLY A 54 -0.81 6.36 -13.11
CA GLY A 54 -0.85 6.87 -14.47
C GLY A 54 -0.64 5.82 -15.58
N GLY A 55 -0.84 4.54 -15.28
CA GLY A 55 -0.80 3.45 -16.28
C GLY A 55 0.27 2.40 -16.04
N GLU A 56 0.22 1.32 -16.86
CA GLU A 56 1.11 0.15 -16.70
C GLU A 56 2.58 0.50 -16.95
N GLU A 57 2.90 1.35 -17.91
CA GLU A 57 4.28 1.79 -18.19
C GLU A 57 4.94 2.49 -17.00
N ASN A 58 4.16 3.28 -16.26
CA ASN A 58 4.63 3.95 -15.06
C ASN A 58 4.85 2.96 -13.90
N ALA A 59 3.96 1.97 -13.77
CA ALA A 59 4.11 0.88 -12.80
C ALA A 59 5.36 0.04 -13.11
N GLU A 60 5.62 -0.25 -14.38
CA GLU A 60 6.84 -0.92 -14.85
C GLU A 60 8.10 -0.14 -14.46
N ALA A 61 8.12 1.17 -14.75
CA ALA A 61 9.26 2.02 -14.40
C ALA A 61 9.57 1.97 -12.89
N VAL A 62 8.54 2.06 -12.05
CA VAL A 62 8.70 1.98 -10.58
C VAL A 62 9.15 0.58 -10.16
N ALA A 63 8.57 -0.49 -10.72
CA ALA A 63 8.95 -1.86 -10.40
C ALA A 63 10.41 -2.14 -10.75
N LYS A 64 10.87 -1.74 -11.95
CA LYS A 64 12.28 -1.87 -12.37
C LYS A 64 13.24 -1.10 -11.47
N ALA A 65 12.90 0.15 -11.12
CA ALA A 65 13.73 0.96 -10.24
C ALA A 65 13.81 0.36 -8.82
N ALA A 66 12.69 -0.13 -8.29
CA ALA A 66 12.63 -0.77 -6.99
C ALA A 66 13.41 -2.10 -6.96
N ALA A 67 13.27 -2.92 -8.02
CA ALA A 67 14.02 -4.16 -8.18
C ALA A 67 15.54 -3.93 -8.20
N ALA A 68 16.00 -2.95 -8.97
CA ALA A 68 17.42 -2.61 -9.09
C ALA A 68 18.08 -2.24 -7.75
N LYS A 69 17.30 -1.73 -6.78
CA LYS A 69 17.78 -1.36 -5.44
C LYS A 69 17.25 -2.27 -4.33
N ASN A 70 16.58 -3.35 -4.68
CA ASN A 70 15.94 -4.29 -3.74
C ASN A 70 15.00 -3.60 -2.73
N ILE A 71 14.24 -2.61 -3.20
CA ILE A 71 13.29 -1.83 -2.38
C ILE A 71 11.91 -2.47 -2.48
N PRO A 72 11.27 -2.86 -1.36
CA PRO A 72 9.92 -3.41 -1.39
C PRO A 72 8.88 -2.36 -1.77
N ILE A 73 7.85 -2.79 -2.51
CA ILE A 73 6.68 -2.00 -2.83
C ILE A 73 5.51 -2.44 -1.94
N ARG A 74 4.90 -1.50 -1.22
CA ARG A 74 3.65 -1.76 -0.50
C ARG A 74 2.45 -1.31 -1.32
N ILE A 75 1.62 -2.25 -1.69
CA ILE A 75 0.29 -2.01 -2.26
C ILE A 75 -0.67 -1.66 -1.12
N GLY A 76 -1.28 -0.48 -1.18
CA GLY A 76 -2.19 0.00 -0.14
C GLY A 76 -3.63 0.14 -0.63
N VAL A 77 -4.46 -0.87 -0.41
CA VAL A 77 -5.89 -0.81 -0.69
C VAL A 77 -6.64 -0.19 0.48
N ASN A 78 -7.45 0.83 0.21
CA ASN A 78 -8.34 1.44 1.18
C ASN A 78 -9.80 1.24 0.73
N ALA A 79 -10.68 0.88 1.67
CA ALA A 79 -12.10 0.66 1.39
C ALA A 79 -12.79 1.88 0.75
N GLY A 80 -12.39 3.10 1.14
CA GLY A 80 -12.96 4.35 0.60
C GLY A 80 -12.45 4.74 -0.79
N SER A 81 -11.46 4.04 -1.34
CA SER A 81 -10.85 4.35 -2.64
C SER A 81 -10.73 3.14 -3.58
N LEU A 82 -11.68 2.20 -3.46
CA LEU A 82 -11.80 1.08 -4.39
C LEU A 82 -12.17 1.56 -5.79
N GLU A 83 -11.77 0.80 -6.80
CA GLU A 83 -12.12 1.06 -8.19
C GLU A 83 -13.65 1.06 -8.38
N LYS A 84 -14.13 1.98 -9.22
CA LYS A 84 -15.55 2.14 -9.50
C LYS A 84 -16.19 0.81 -9.94
N GLY A 85 -17.32 0.47 -9.33
CA GLY A 85 -18.08 -0.74 -9.63
C GLY A 85 -17.46 -2.05 -9.14
N LEU A 86 -16.30 -2.04 -8.48
CA LEU A 86 -15.70 -3.26 -7.98
C LEU A 86 -16.51 -3.86 -6.83
N LEU A 87 -17.01 -3.02 -5.93
CA LEU A 87 -17.86 -3.44 -4.83
C LEU A 87 -19.15 -4.12 -5.35
N ASP A 88 -19.78 -3.55 -6.39
CA ASP A 88 -20.99 -4.11 -7.01
C ASP A 88 -20.70 -5.46 -7.68
N LYS A 89 -19.57 -5.58 -8.38
CA LYS A 89 -19.11 -6.85 -8.97
C LYS A 89 -18.88 -7.94 -7.93
N CYS A 90 -18.53 -7.55 -6.71
CA CYS A 90 -18.37 -8.46 -5.58
C CYS A 90 -19.67 -8.67 -4.78
N GLY A 91 -20.82 -8.23 -5.29
CA GLY A 91 -22.11 -8.38 -4.62
C GLY A 91 -22.24 -7.59 -3.32
N GLY A 92 -21.53 -6.47 -3.18
CA GLY A 92 -21.52 -5.65 -1.97
C GLY A 92 -20.58 -6.18 -0.87
N ASP A 93 -19.86 -7.27 -1.11
CA ASP A 93 -18.89 -7.83 -0.15
C ASP A 93 -17.60 -7.01 -0.15
N LEU A 94 -17.48 -6.11 0.82
CA LEU A 94 -16.33 -5.20 0.95
C LEU A 94 -14.99 -5.94 1.16
N PRO A 95 -14.86 -6.90 2.07
CA PRO A 95 -13.66 -7.74 2.19
C PRO A 95 -13.20 -8.36 0.88
N LYS A 96 -14.13 -8.97 0.13
CA LYS A 96 -13.85 -9.58 -1.17
C LYS A 96 -13.41 -8.54 -2.21
N ALA A 97 -14.08 -7.39 -2.25
CA ALA A 97 -13.72 -6.31 -3.17
C ALA A 97 -12.31 -5.77 -2.88
N MET A 98 -11.92 -5.64 -1.60
CA MET A 98 -10.57 -5.21 -1.22
C MET A 98 -9.50 -6.21 -1.64
N VAL A 99 -9.74 -7.51 -1.50
CA VAL A 99 -8.80 -8.56 -1.93
C VAL A 99 -8.72 -8.60 -3.45
N GLU A 100 -9.83 -8.46 -4.16
CA GLU A 100 -9.86 -8.41 -5.62
C GLU A 100 -9.11 -7.18 -6.17
N SER A 101 -9.23 -6.03 -5.52
CA SER A 101 -8.41 -4.84 -5.84
C SER A 101 -6.93 -5.12 -5.62
N ALA A 102 -6.55 -5.71 -4.48
CA ALA A 102 -5.17 -6.08 -4.21
C ALA A 102 -4.62 -7.04 -5.27
N LYS A 103 -5.41 -8.04 -5.68
CA LYS A 103 -5.02 -9.01 -6.71
C LYS A 103 -4.67 -8.34 -8.03
N ARG A 104 -5.50 -7.42 -8.49
CA ARG A 104 -5.23 -6.66 -9.73
C ARG A 104 -3.93 -5.87 -9.66
N HIS A 105 -3.68 -5.21 -8.52
CA HIS A 105 -2.44 -4.46 -8.33
C HIS A 105 -1.20 -5.35 -8.24
N VAL A 106 -1.32 -6.53 -7.63
CA VAL A 106 -0.27 -7.56 -7.61
C VAL A 106 0.02 -8.06 -9.02
N GLU A 107 -1.04 -8.38 -9.78
CA GLU A 107 -0.91 -8.86 -11.17
C GLU A 107 -0.17 -7.85 -12.06
N ILE A 108 -0.39 -6.54 -11.86
CA ILE A 108 0.36 -5.51 -12.60
C ILE A 108 1.86 -5.60 -12.31
N LEU A 109 2.27 -5.71 -11.04
CA LEU A 109 3.69 -5.79 -10.67
C LEU A 109 4.31 -7.13 -11.11
N ASN A 110 3.59 -8.23 -10.97
CA ASN A 110 4.08 -9.56 -11.38
C ASN A 110 4.32 -9.68 -12.89
N ARG A 111 3.62 -8.91 -13.73
CA ARG A 111 3.91 -8.84 -15.18
C ARG A 111 5.31 -8.32 -15.49
N PHE A 112 5.92 -7.62 -14.54
CA PHE A 112 7.26 -7.06 -14.64
C PHE A 112 8.27 -7.83 -13.77
N ASP A 113 7.97 -9.08 -13.42
CA ASP A 113 8.80 -9.96 -12.58
C ASP A 113 9.16 -9.34 -11.23
N PHE A 114 8.24 -8.52 -10.67
CA PHE A 114 8.43 -7.89 -9.37
C PHE A 114 7.57 -8.55 -8.31
N ASP A 115 8.20 -9.20 -7.33
CA ASP A 115 7.57 -9.98 -6.25
C ASP A 115 7.90 -9.49 -4.82
N ASN A 116 8.78 -8.49 -4.67
CA ASN A 116 9.08 -7.89 -3.37
C ASN A 116 7.94 -6.97 -2.90
N ILE A 117 6.78 -7.57 -2.65
CA ILE A 117 5.49 -6.91 -2.39
C ILE A 117 5.09 -7.07 -0.93
N VAL A 118 4.49 -6.01 -0.37
CA VAL A 118 3.79 -6.03 0.91
C VAL A 118 2.36 -5.56 0.67
N LEU A 119 1.36 -6.23 1.25
CA LEU A 119 -0.05 -5.85 1.08
C LEU A 119 -0.60 -5.17 2.32
N SER A 120 -1.38 -4.12 2.13
CA SER A 120 -2.18 -3.54 3.21
C SER A 120 -3.59 -3.24 2.73
N MET A 121 -4.59 -3.72 3.48
CA MET A 121 -6.00 -3.52 3.22
C MET A 121 -6.65 -2.86 4.43
N LYS A 122 -7.08 -1.62 4.28
CA LYS A 122 -7.52 -0.79 5.39
C LYS A 122 -8.96 -0.33 5.21
N SER A 123 -9.72 -0.44 6.30
CA SER A 123 -11.07 0.10 6.40
C SER A 123 -11.26 0.77 7.78
N SER A 124 -12.25 1.62 7.88
CA SER A 124 -12.75 2.17 9.17
C SER A 124 -13.54 1.12 9.97
N ASN A 125 -13.99 0.05 9.31
CA ASN A 125 -14.71 -1.07 9.91
C ASN A 125 -13.71 -2.20 10.23
N VAL A 126 -13.50 -2.45 11.53
CA VAL A 126 -12.55 -3.47 12.01
C VAL A 126 -12.94 -4.88 11.56
N ALA A 127 -14.23 -5.24 11.64
CA ALA A 127 -14.69 -6.57 11.25
C ALA A 127 -14.46 -6.84 9.75
N ALA A 128 -14.73 -5.84 8.89
CA ALA A 128 -14.44 -5.94 7.47
C ALA A 128 -12.92 -6.04 7.22
N THR A 129 -12.11 -5.28 7.96
CA THR A 129 -10.65 -5.32 7.86
C THR A 129 -10.11 -6.71 8.25
N VAL A 130 -10.57 -7.29 9.36
CA VAL A 130 -10.17 -8.65 9.79
C VAL A 130 -10.54 -9.68 8.72
N LYS A 131 -11.78 -9.64 8.21
CA LYS A 131 -12.20 -10.55 7.13
C LYS A 131 -11.35 -10.39 5.87
N ALA A 132 -11.03 -9.15 5.47
CA ALA A 132 -10.17 -8.88 4.31
C ALA A 132 -8.77 -9.47 4.50
N TYR A 133 -8.15 -9.30 5.67
CA TYR A 133 -6.83 -9.86 5.94
C TYR A 133 -6.82 -11.40 6.02
N ARG A 134 -7.87 -12.01 6.59
CA ARG A 134 -8.02 -13.48 6.56
C ARG A 134 -8.15 -14.01 5.14
N LEU A 135 -8.98 -13.37 4.32
CA LEU A 135 -9.12 -13.75 2.92
C LEU A 135 -7.81 -13.52 2.13
N ALA A 136 -7.12 -12.43 2.40
CA ALA A 136 -5.84 -12.14 1.78
C ALA A 136 -4.75 -13.14 2.15
N SER A 137 -4.69 -13.58 3.42
CA SER A 137 -3.71 -14.59 3.85
C SER A 137 -3.95 -15.98 3.23
N GLN A 138 -5.17 -16.24 2.76
CA GLN A 138 -5.50 -17.45 2.00
C GLN A 138 -5.25 -17.31 0.49
N THR A 139 -5.11 -16.07 0.01
CA THR A 139 -5.02 -15.75 -1.42
C THR A 139 -3.58 -15.43 -1.87
N PHE A 140 -2.77 -14.89 -0.95
CA PHE A 140 -1.42 -14.40 -1.26
C PHE A 140 -0.40 -14.90 -0.26
N ASP A 141 0.80 -15.17 -0.75
CA ASP A 141 1.97 -15.51 0.08
C ASP A 141 2.80 -14.26 0.47
N TYR A 142 2.30 -13.05 0.16
CA TYR A 142 2.99 -11.81 0.47
C TYR A 142 2.79 -11.36 1.93
N PRO A 143 3.79 -10.72 2.55
CA PRO A 143 3.63 -10.12 3.88
C PRO A 143 2.46 -9.14 3.96
N LEU A 144 1.70 -9.23 5.04
CA LEU A 144 0.55 -8.38 5.29
C LEU A 144 0.89 -7.28 6.30
N HIS A 145 0.59 -6.03 5.96
CA HIS A 145 0.77 -4.87 6.83
C HIS A 145 -0.56 -4.46 7.43
N LEU A 146 -0.81 -4.83 8.68
CA LEU A 146 -2.07 -4.57 9.37
C LEU A 146 -2.25 -3.09 9.71
N GLY A 147 -3.50 -2.62 9.69
CA GLY A 147 -3.85 -1.27 10.08
C GLY A 147 -5.30 -0.92 9.74
N VAL A 148 -5.81 0.09 10.40
CA VAL A 148 -7.10 0.73 10.10
C VAL A 148 -6.87 2.09 9.45
N THR A 149 -7.89 2.64 8.78
CA THR A 149 -7.91 4.00 8.22
C THR A 149 -9.24 4.66 8.53
N GLU A 150 -9.28 6.00 8.54
CA GLU A 150 -10.51 6.77 8.80
C GLU A 150 -11.22 6.31 10.08
N ALA A 151 -10.41 6.09 11.12
CA ALA A 151 -10.85 5.38 12.32
C ALA A 151 -11.56 6.28 13.36
N GLY A 152 -11.72 7.57 13.06
CA GLY A 152 -12.35 8.56 13.95
C GLY A 152 -11.32 9.29 14.82
N THR A 153 -11.67 9.61 16.07
CA THR A 153 -10.77 10.28 17.02
C THR A 153 -9.55 9.40 17.38
N ILE A 154 -8.52 10.00 17.98
CA ILE A 154 -7.34 9.26 18.47
C ILE A 154 -7.75 8.08 19.36
N LYS A 155 -8.66 8.29 20.31
CA LYS A 155 -9.15 7.22 21.19
C LYS A 155 -9.83 6.09 20.41
N GLN A 156 -10.72 6.43 19.47
CA GLN A 156 -11.40 5.45 18.62
C GLN A 156 -10.41 4.70 17.72
N GLY A 157 -9.42 5.41 17.16
CA GLY A 157 -8.38 4.81 16.34
C GLY A 157 -7.52 3.81 17.10
N ILE A 158 -7.13 4.14 18.33
CA ILE A 158 -6.37 3.23 19.22
C ILE A 158 -7.19 1.97 19.52
N VAL A 159 -8.46 2.11 19.94
CA VAL A 159 -9.34 0.97 20.23
C VAL A 159 -9.51 0.07 19.00
N LYS A 160 -9.81 0.65 17.84
CA LYS A 160 -9.96 -0.11 16.58
C LYS A 160 -8.68 -0.82 16.19
N SER A 161 -7.53 -0.18 16.36
CA SER A 161 -6.23 -0.78 16.07
C SER A 161 -5.94 -1.96 17.01
N CYS A 162 -6.22 -1.81 18.32
CA CYS A 162 -6.08 -2.91 19.26
C CYS A 162 -6.99 -4.10 18.91
N LEU A 163 -8.26 -3.84 18.59
CA LEU A 163 -9.20 -4.87 18.18
C LEU A 163 -8.73 -5.62 16.92
N LEU A 164 -8.13 -4.92 15.95
CA LEU A 164 -7.57 -5.55 14.77
C LEU A 164 -6.43 -6.51 15.13
N TYR A 165 -5.48 -6.08 15.98
CA TYR A 165 -4.34 -6.90 16.37
C TYR A 165 -4.68 -8.07 17.29
N THR A 166 -5.72 -7.93 18.10
CA THR A 166 -6.14 -8.96 19.08
C THR A 166 -7.24 -9.87 18.55
N SER A 167 -7.77 -9.60 17.35
CA SER A 167 -8.74 -10.51 16.72
C SER A 167 -8.10 -11.86 16.45
N PRO A 168 -8.70 -12.97 16.90
CA PRO A 168 -8.14 -14.32 16.68
C PRO A 168 -8.03 -14.59 15.18
N SER A 169 -6.92 -15.15 14.79
CA SER A 169 -6.61 -15.61 13.44
C SER A 169 -7.47 -16.78 12.99
#